data_a0f2e7cdc137ba67ac59372990ad5517
#
_entry.id   a0f2e7cdc137ba67ac59372990ad5517
#
_cell.length_a   1.000
_cell.length_b   1.000
_cell.length_c   1.000
_cell.angle_alpha   90.00
_cell.angle_beta   90.00
_cell.angle_gamma   90.00
#
_symmetry.space_group_name_H-M   'P 1'
#
loop_
_entity.id
_entity.type
_entity.pdbx_description
1 polymer ?
#
loop_
_entity_poly.entity_id
_entity_poly.type
_entity_poly.pdbx_seq_one_letter_code
_entity_poly.pdbx_strand_id
1 'polypeptide(L)'
;VLRDDINNALKAAMKSGEARRVSTLRLINAAILERETRGAERTTLNDVEILDVMQKMVKQRQEALEIYEKAGRNELAANEREEIEIIAAYLPKQLSDIEAAHAISTLIRELEAATLKDMGRTMAALKQRFTGQMDFAKAGAQVKKLLGG
;
A
#
# COMPACT_ATOMS: atom_id res chain seq x y z
N VAL A 1 7.88 7.32 14.30
CA VAL A 1 7.08 8.19 13.71
C VAL A 1 5.79 7.59 13.19
N LEU A 2 5.71 6.93 11.99
CA LEU A 2 4.47 6.28 11.56
C LEU A 2 4.05 5.17 12.52
N ARG A 3 4.99 4.37 12.98
CA ARG A 3 4.74 3.33 13.99
C ARG A 3 4.15 3.92 15.26
N ASP A 4 4.68 5.04 15.71
CA ASP A 4 4.19 5.71 16.92
C ASP A 4 2.78 6.26 16.72
N ASP A 5 2.50 6.80 15.54
CA ASP A 5 1.17 7.31 15.19
C ASP A 5 0.13 6.19 15.23
N ILE A 6 0.47 5.03 14.69
CA ILE A 6 -0.40 3.85 14.71
C ILE A 6 -0.64 3.39 16.15
N ASN A 7 0.40 3.30 16.97
CA ASN A 7 0.30 2.86 18.35
C ASN A 7 -0.49 3.85 19.20
N ASN A 8 -0.30 5.15 18.99
CA ASN A 8 -1.06 6.19 19.69
C ASN A 8 -2.53 6.15 19.29
N ALA A 9 -2.83 5.94 18.02
CA ALA A 9 -4.20 5.79 17.53
C ALA A 9 -4.87 4.55 18.15
N LEU A 10 -4.13 3.45 18.27
CA LEU A 10 -4.63 2.23 18.92
C LEU A 10 -5.01 2.48 20.39
N LYS A 11 -4.14 3.16 21.12
CA LYS A 11 -4.43 3.51 22.53
C LYS A 11 -5.67 4.39 22.63
N ALA A 12 -5.80 5.39 21.77
CA ALA A 12 -6.97 6.27 21.73
C ALA A 12 -8.26 5.51 21.40
N ALA A 13 -8.19 4.61 20.41
CA ALA A 13 -9.34 3.79 20.03
C ALA A 13 -9.77 2.83 21.14
N MET A 14 -8.82 2.27 21.88
CA MET A 14 -9.11 1.41 23.04
C MET A 14 -9.83 2.19 24.15
N LYS A 15 -9.41 3.42 24.40
CA LYS A 15 -10.05 4.28 25.43
C LYS A 15 -11.46 4.69 25.04
N SER A 16 -11.70 4.96 23.76
CA SER A 16 -13.03 5.39 23.26
C SER A 16 -13.96 4.23 22.92
N GLY A 17 -13.48 2.99 23.00
CA GLY A 17 -14.31 1.80 22.74
C GLY A 17 -14.65 1.58 21.27
N GLU A 18 -13.85 2.09 20.34
CA GLU A 18 -14.05 1.94 18.91
C GLU A 18 -13.55 0.57 18.43
N ALA A 19 -14.37 -0.46 18.58
CA ALA A 19 -13.97 -1.85 18.37
C ALA A 19 -13.37 -2.14 16.99
N ARG A 20 -13.98 -1.61 15.93
CA ARG A 20 -13.48 -1.83 14.56
C ARG A 20 -12.10 -1.19 14.35
N ARG A 21 -11.94 0.02 14.90
CA ARG A 21 -10.67 0.73 14.79
C ARG A 21 -9.57 0.00 15.57
N VAL A 22 -9.89 -0.50 16.76
CA VAL A 22 -8.96 -1.30 17.57
C VAL A 22 -8.51 -2.55 16.80
N SER A 23 -9.46 -3.32 16.27
CA SER A 23 -9.13 -4.56 15.56
C SER A 23 -8.32 -4.31 14.30
N THR A 24 -8.64 -3.27 13.54
CA THR A 24 -7.92 -2.93 12.31
C THR A 24 -6.50 -2.45 12.59
N LEU A 25 -6.32 -1.58 13.60
CA LEU A 25 -4.99 -1.12 13.99
C LEU A 25 -4.11 -2.26 14.52
N ARG A 26 -4.72 -3.21 15.24
CA ARG A 26 -4.00 -4.43 15.64
C ARG A 26 -3.57 -5.29 14.48
N LEU A 27 -4.38 -5.36 13.42
CA LEU A 27 -4.03 -6.07 12.19
C LEU A 27 -2.83 -5.41 11.49
N ILE A 28 -2.76 -4.08 11.48
CA ILE A 28 -1.60 -3.37 10.95
C ILE A 28 -0.34 -3.75 11.73
N ASN A 29 -0.39 -3.69 13.06
CA ASN A 29 0.75 -4.07 13.89
C ASN A 29 1.16 -5.52 13.70
N ALA A 30 0.19 -6.43 13.55
CA ALA A 30 0.47 -7.85 13.30
C ALA A 30 1.15 -8.04 11.94
N ALA A 31 0.72 -7.33 10.91
CA ALA A 31 1.32 -7.40 9.58
C ALA A 31 2.75 -6.85 9.57
N ILE A 32 3.01 -5.77 10.30
CA ILE A 32 4.34 -5.22 10.47
C ILE A 32 5.26 -6.23 11.16
N LEU A 33 4.79 -6.80 12.27
CA LEU A 33 5.56 -7.78 13.04
C LEU A 33 5.87 -9.03 12.20
N GLU A 34 4.88 -9.52 11.45
CA GLU A 34 5.06 -10.68 10.57
C GLU A 34 6.18 -10.43 9.56
N ARG A 35 6.19 -9.27 8.95
CA ARG A 35 7.23 -8.92 7.98
C ARG A 35 8.60 -8.73 8.64
N GLU A 36 8.65 -8.16 9.84
CA GLU A 36 9.89 -7.98 10.60
C GLU A 36 10.51 -9.30 11.04
N THR A 37 9.71 -10.33 11.23
CA THR A 37 10.16 -11.64 11.72
C THR A 37 10.21 -12.74 10.65
N ARG A 38 9.93 -12.41 9.39
CA ARG A 38 9.85 -13.36 8.27
C ARG A 38 11.21 -13.97 7.91
N GLY A 39 12.27 -13.18 8.05
CA GLY A 39 13.63 -13.63 7.72
C GLY A 39 14.33 -14.33 8.89
N ALA A 40 15.57 -14.79 8.65
CA ALA A 40 16.40 -15.43 9.68
C ALA A 40 16.75 -14.46 10.81
N GLU A 41 16.87 -13.18 10.51
CA GLU A 41 17.15 -12.13 11.47
C GLU A 41 15.98 -11.14 11.49
N ARG A 42 15.61 -10.71 12.70
CA ARG A 42 14.57 -9.69 12.86
C ARG A 42 15.09 -8.35 12.37
N THR A 43 14.31 -7.70 11.51
CA THR A 43 14.57 -6.35 11.02
C THR A 43 13.44 -5.41 11.44
N THR A 44 13.80 -4.18 11.76
CA THR A 44 12.80 -3.15 12.09
C THR A 44 12.44 -2.40 10.81
N LEU A 45 11.15 -2.35 10.48
CA LEU A 45 10.69 -1.65 9.29
C LEU A 45 10.72 -0.12 9.50
N ASN A 46 11.18 0.60 8.48
CA ASN A 46 11.09 2.05 8.45
C ASN A 46 9.72 2.49 7.95
N ASP A 47 9.45 3.80 7.94
CA ASP A 47 8.16 4.35 7.53
C ASP A 47 7.78 3.97 6.09
N VAL A 48 8.72 3.98 5.16
CA VAL A 48 8.48 3.59 3.76
C VAL A 48 8.00 2.14 3.68
N GLU A 49 8.64 1.25 4.41
CA GLU A 49 8.30 -0.17 4.45
C GLU A 49 6.96 -0.41 5.13
N ILE A 50 6.64 0.37 6.18
CA ILE A 50 5.32 0.31 6.84
C ILE A 50 4.22 0.76 5.88
N LEU A 51 4.43 1.84 5.12
CA LEU A 51 3.48 2.27 4.09
C LEU A 51 3.25 1.18 3.05
N ASP A 52 4.29 0.47 2.64
CA ASP A 52 4.17 -0.65 1.70
C ASP A 52 3.32 -1.78 2.28
N VAL A 53 3.51 -2.14 3.55
CA VAL A 53 2.68 -3.13 4.25
C VAL A 53 1.22 -2.70 4.23
N MET A 54 0.94 -1.45 4.59
CA MET A 54 -0.42 -0.92 4.66
C MET A 54 -1.08 -0.85 3.28
N GLN A 55 -0.32 -0.50 2.26
CA GLN A 55 -0.82 -0.45 0.89
C GLN A 55 -1.23 -1.84 0.39
N LYS A 56 -0.46 -2.86 0.72
CA LYS A 56 -0.80 -4.25 0.41
C LYS A 56 -2.05 -4.73 1.18
N MET A 57 -2.20 -4.29 2.43
CA MET A 57 -3.39 -4.59 3.22
C MET A 57 -4.64 -3.99 2.58
N VAL A 58 -4.57 -2.75 2.11
CA VAL A 58 -5.69 -2.10 1.39
C VAL A 58 -6.01 -2.86 0.12
N LYS A 59 -5.00 -3.22 -0.67
CA LYS A 59 -5.19 -3.98 -1.91
C LYS A 59 -5.93 -5.30 -1.68
N GLN A 60 -5.52 -6.07 -0.67
CA GLN A 60 -6.15 -7.33 -0.31
C GLN A 60 -7.63 -7.13 0.06
N ARG A 61 -7.92 -6.06 0.81
CA ARG A 61 -9.29 -5.75 1.23
C ARG A 61 -10.15 -5.26 0.08
N GLN A 62 -9.58 -4.53 -0.87
CA GLN A 62 -10.30 -4.13 -2.08
C GLN A 62 -10.68 -5.34 -2.93
N GLU A 63 -9.79 -6.32 -3.05
CA GLU A 63 -10.08 -7.57 -3.75
C GLU A 63 -11.21 -8.35 -3.06
N ALA A 64 -11.15 -8.46 -1.73
CA ALA A 64 -12.19 -9.11 -0.94
C ALA A 64 -13.52 -8.35 -1.05
N LEU A 65 -13.49 -7.02 -0.99
CA LEU A 65 -14.66 -6.16 -1.14
C LEU A 65 -15.37 -6.43 -2.46
N GLU A 66 -14.63 -6.49 -3.55
CA GLU A 66 -15.19 -6.75 -4.88
C GLU A 66 -15.89 -8.12 -4.92
N ILE A 67 -15.26 -9.13 -4.34
CA ILE A 67 -15.83 -10.49 -4.26
C ILE A 67 -17.13 -10.47 -3.45
N TYR A 68 -17.14 -9.82 -2.28
CA TYR A 68 -18.32 -9.75 -1.41
C TYR A 68 -19.46 -8.97 -2.05
N GLU A 69 -19.16 -7.88 -2.75
CA GLU A 69 -20.16 -7.09 -3.45
C GLU A 69 -20.82 -7.92 -4.55
N LYS A 70 -20.06 -8.65 -5.35
CA LYS A 70 -20.57 -9.52 -6.41
C LYS A 70 -21.41 -10.67 -5.88
N ALA A 71 -21.07 -11.16 -4.68
CA ALA A 71 -21.78 -12.25 -4.02
C ALA A 71 -23.00 -11.79 -3.20
N GLY A 72 -23.24 -10.48 -3.12
CA GLY A 72 -24.35 -9.92 -2.34
C GLY A 72 -24.12 -9.99 -0.83
N ARG A 73 -22.88 -10.18 -0.38
CA ARG A 73 -22.52 -10.26 1.03
C ARG A 73 -22.30 -8.85 1.61
N ASN A 74 -23.40 -8.11 1.80
CA ASN A 74 -23.36 -6.70 2.14
C ASN A 74 -22.67 -6.38 3.47
N GLU A 75 -22.86 -7.20 4.50
CA GLU A 75 -22.22 -7.00 5.81
C GLU A 75 -20.70 -7.19 5.72
N LEU A 76 -20.26 -8.24 5.02
CA LEU A 76 -18.82 -8.49 4.83
C LEU A 76 -18.19 -7.39 3.99
N ALA A 77 -18.89 -6.92 2.96
CA ALA A 77 -18.45 -5.79 2.14
C ALA A 77 -18.31 -4.52 2.97
N ALA A 78 -19.27 -4.23 3.84
CA ALA A 78 -19.23 -3.05 4.71
C ALA A 78 -18.03 -3.11 5.67
N ASN A 79 -17.72 -4.29 6.21
CA ASN A 79 -16.56 -4.50 7.08
C ASN A 79 -15.26 -4.19 6.34
N GLU A 80 -15.13 -4.65 5.10
CA GLU A 80 -13.94 -4.36 4.29
C GLU A 80 -13.80 -2.86 4.01
N ARG A 81 -14.90 -2.17 3.70
CA ARG A 81 -14.87 -0.72 3.47
C ARG A 81 -14.40 0.04 4.70
N GLU A 82 -14.88 -0.32 5.88
CA GLU A 82 -14.48 0.33 7.13
C GLU A 82 -12.99 0.12 7.41
N GLU A 83 -12.49 -1.10 7.22
CA GLU A 83 -11.07 -1.40 7.41
C GLU A 83 -10.20 -0.63 6.42
N ILE A 84 -10.61 -0.56 5.16
CA ILE A 84 -9.91 0.22 4.13
C ILE A 84 -9.81 1.69 4.55
N GLU A 85 -10.90 2.30 5.00
CA GLU A 85 -10.90 3.69 5.47
C GLU A 85 -9.91 3.93 6.60
N ILE A 86 -9.87 3.03 7.57
CA ILE A 86 -8.99 3.15 8.73
C ILE A 86 -7.51 3.08 8.28
N ILE A 87 -7.17 2.13 7.42
CA ILE A 87 -5.81 1.95 6.93
C ILE A 87 -5.41 3.10 5.99
N ALA A 88 -6.28 3.44 5.06
CA ALA A 88 -6.01 4.47 4.05
C ALA A 88 -5.77 5.86 4.65
N ALA A 89 -6.27 6.12 5.86
CA ALA A 89 -6.04 7.37 6.57
C ALA A 89 -4.55 7.64 6.82
N TYR A 90 -3.72 6.59 6.87
CA TYR A 90 -2.27 6.70 7.06
C TYR A 90 -1.49 6.74 5.75
N LEU A 91 -2.15 6.50 4.62
CA LEU A 91 -1.51 6.49 3.31
C LEU A 91 -1.60 7.87 2.65
N PRO A 92 -0.59 8.26 1.84
CA PRO A 92 -0.74 9.45 1.01
C PRO A 92 -1.84 9.24 -0.02
N LYS A 93 -2.25 10.31 -0.70
CA LYS A 93 -3.27 10.22 -1.74
C LYS A 93 -2.85 9.22 -2.80
N GLN A 94 -3.71 8.24 -3.07
CA GLN A 94 -3.45 7.22 -4.09
C GLN A 94 -3.65 7.81 -5.48
N LEU A 95 -2.75 7.45 -6.39
CA LEU A 95 -2.89 7.84 -7.79
C LEU A 95 -3.93 6.94 -8.46
N SER A 96 -4.78 7.55 -9.30
CA SER A 96 -5.66 6.80 -10.18
C SER A 96 -4.82 6.06 -11.24
N ASP A 97 -5.42 5.11 -11.95
CA ASP A 97 -4.74 4.40 -13.02
C ASP A 97 -4.23 5.36 -14.11
N ILE A 98 -5.02 6.39 -14.42
CA ILE A 98 -4.65 7.43 -15.40
C ILE A 98 -3.47 8.26 -14.88
N GLU A 99 -3.53 8.69 -13.63
CA GLU A 99 -2.47 9.47 -12.99
C GLU A 99 -1.17 8.66 -12.89
N ALA A 100 -1.27 7.38 -12.54
CA ALA A 100 -0.13 6.48 -12.46
C ALA A 100 0.51 6.27 -13.84
N ALA A 101 -0.29 6.04 -14.87
CA ALA A 101 0.21 5.88 -16.24
C ALA A 101 0.93 7.16 -16.73
N HIS A 102 0.37 8.33 -16.43
CA HIS A 102 0.99 9.61 -16.76
C HIS A 102 2.32 9.81 -16.03
N ALA A 103 2.34 9.50 -14.74
CA ALA A 103 3.56 9.61 -13.92
C ALA A 103 4.68 8.71 -14.46
N ILE A 104 4.35 7.48 -14.83
CA ILE A 104 5.30 6.52 -15.41
C ILE A 104 5.86 7.05 -16.74
N SER A 105 5.00 7.47 -17.65
CA SER A 105 5.41 8.00 -18.95
C SER A 105 6.30 9.24 -18.81
N THR A 106 5.94 10.15 -17.93
CA THR A 106 6.69 11.37 -17.65
C THR A 106 8.09 11.02 -17.12
N LEU A 107 8.15 10.10 -16.16
CA LEU A 107 9.42 9.69 -15.55
C LEU A 107 10.35 9.01 -16.55
N ILE A 108 9.81 8.13 -17.41
CA ILE A 108 10.59 7.48 -18.47
C ILE A 108 11.22 8.53 -19.40
N ARG A 109 10.48 9.56 -19.75
CA ARG A 109 11.01 10.66 -20.57
C ARG A 109 12.08 11.47 -19.84
N GLU A 110 11.84 11.81 -18.59
CA GLU A 110 12.81 12.55 -17.75
C GLU A 110 14.13 11.81 -17.61
N LEU A 111 14.07 10.50 -17.42
CA LEU A 111 15.24 9.64 -17.28
C LEU A 111 15.88 9.23 -18.59
N GLU A 112 15.24 9.56 -19.70
CA GLU A 112 15.66 9.12 -21.04
C GLU A 112 15.81 7.58 -21.08
N ALA A 113 14.94 6.88 -20.38
CA ALA A 113 14.94 5.43 -20.35
C ALA A 113 14.42 4.88 -21.69
N ALA A 114 15.15 3.94 -22.26
CA ALA A 114 14.86 3.46 -23.61
C ALA A 114 14.72 1.94 -23.72
N THR A 115 15.36 1.18 -22.84
CA THR A 115 15.41 -0.28 -22.93
C THR A 115 15.18 -0.92 -21.57
N LEU A 116 15.01 -2.24 -21.54
CA LEU A 116 14.85 -3.02 -20.31
C LEU A 116 16.02 -2.87 -19.33
N LYS A 117 17.19 -2.47 -19.83
CA LYS A 117 18.36 -2.18 -18.97
C LYS A 117 18.09 -1.01 -18.04
N ASP A 118 17.18 -0.12 -18.39
CA ASP A 118 16.82 1.05 -17.61
C ASP A 118 15.74 0.78 -16.57
N MET A 119 15.19 -0.43 -16.54
CA MET A 119 14.07 -0.77 -15.67
C MET A 119 14.39 -0.57 -14.19
N GLY A 120 15.58 -1.00 -13.75
CA GLY A 120 15.99 -0.88 -12.36
C GLY A 120 16.00 0.56 -11.85
N ARG A 121 16.66 1.45 -12.60
CA ARG A 121 16.73 2.88 -12.21
C ARG A 121 15.37 3.58 -12.33
N THR A 122 14.57 3.18 -13.31
CA THR A 122 13.22 3.73 -13.48
C THR A 122 12.33 3.35 -12.30
N MET A 123 12.33 2.07 -11.90
CA MET A 123 11.55 1.61 -10.75
C MET A 123 12.03 2.23 -9.45
N ALA A 124 13.34 2.39 -9.27
CA ALA A 124 13.89 3.04 -8.08
C ALA A 124 13.42 4.49 -7.95
N ALA A 125 13.46 5.26 -9.05
CA ALA A 125 12.99 6.62 -9.08
C ALA A 125 11.48 6.72 -8.83
N LEU A 126 10.71 5.80 -9.42
CA LEU A 126 9.27 5.74 -9.26
C LEU A 126 8.88 5.50 -7.80
N LYS A 127 9.53 4.54 -7.15
CA LYS A 127 9.29 4.23 -5.73
C LYS A 127 9.64 5.40 -4.83
N GLN A 128 10.74 6.10 -5.14
CA GLN A 128 11.17 7.26 -4.37
C GLN A 128 10.18 8.42 -4.45
N ARG A 129 9.70 8.73 -5.66
CA ARG A 129 8.79 9.87 -5.89
C ARG A 129 7.35 9.59 -5.45
N PHE A 130 6.88 8.36 -5.57
CA PHE A 130 5.49 8.00 -5.34
C PHE A 130 5.30 6.97 -4.24
N THR A 131 6.16 7.01 -3.23
CA THR A 131 6.09 6.10 -2.07
C THR A 131 4.67 6.06 -1.50
N GLY A 132 4.11 4.86 -1.40
CA GLY A 132 2.79 4.63 -0.83
C GLY A 132 1.61 5.11 -1.69
N GLN A 133 1.84 5.60 -2.91
CA GLN A 133 0.81 6.19 -3.76
C GLN A 133 0.32 5.30 -4.90
N MET A 134 1.06 4.26 -5.26
CA MET A 134 0.69 3.35 -6.34
C MET A 134 1.10 1.92 -6.05
N ASP A 135 0.50 0.98 -6.78
CA ASP A 135 0.89 -0.44 -6.76
C ASP A 135 2.13 -0.63 -7.64
N PHE A 136 3.29 -0.82 -7.02
CA PHE A 136 4.55 -0.95 -7.76
C PHE A 136 4.70 -2.26 -8.52
N ALA A 137 3.98 -3.31 -8.16
CA ALA A 137 3.94 -4.53 -8.97
C ALA A 137 3.26 -4.27 -10.31
N LYS A 138 2.13 -3.57 -10.28
CA LYS A 138 1.39 -3.15 -11.47
C LYS A 138 2.19 -2.14 -12.28
N ALA A 139 2.80 -1.16 -11.61
CA ALA A 139 3.67 -0.17 -12.26
C ALA A 139 4.86 -0.83 -12.94
N GLY A 140 5.48 -1.82 -12.30
CA GLY A 140 6.59 -2.58 -12.87
C GLY A 140 6.23 -3.28 -14.18
N ALA A 141 5.03 -3.86 -14.23
CA ALA A 141 4.52 -4.48 -15.47
C ALA A 141 4.36 -3.45 -16.59
N GLN A 142 3.86 -2.26 -16.26
CA GLN A 142 3.70 -1.16 -17.24
C GLN A 142 5.06 -0.64 -17.73
N VAL A 143 6.01 -0.43 -16.83
CA VAL A 143 7.37 0.01 -17.18
C VAL A 143 8.02 -1.01 -18.10
N LYS A 144 7.94 -2.29 -17.76
CA LYS A 144 8.48 -3.37 -18.59
C LYS A 144 7.91 -3.34 -19.99
N LYS A 145 6.60 -3.16 -20.11
CA LYS A 145 5.91 -3.10 -21.41
C LYS A 145 6.39 -1.89 -22.24
N LEU A 146 6.52 -0.72 -21.60
CA LEU A 146 6.95 0.50 -22.28
C LEU A 146 8.42 0.46 -22.72
N LEU A 147 9.29 -0.16 -21.91
CA LEU A 147 10.72 -0.24 -22.21
C LEU A 147 11.09 -1.44 -23.09
N GLY A 148 10.29 -2.49 -23.05
CA GLY A 148 10.58 -3.73 -23.77
C GLY A 148 9.87 -3.90 -25.08
N GLY A 149 8.94 -3.04 -25.33
CA GLY A 149 8.10 -3.22 -26.46
C GLY A 149 7.94 -2.15 -27.43
#